data_ab67af1ee38597154735f606591d0b83
#
_entry.id   ab67af1ee38597154735f606591d0b83
#
_cell.length_a   1.000
_cell.length_b   1.000
_cell.length_c   1.000
_cell.angle_alpha   90.00
_cell.angle_beta   90.00
_cell.angle_gamma   90.00
#
_symmetry.space_group_name_H-M   'P 1'
#
loop_
_entity.id
_entity.type
_entity.pdbx_description
1 polymer ?
#
loop_
_entity_poly.entity_id
_entity_poly.type
_entity_poly.pdbx_seq_one_letter_code
_entity_poly.pdbx_strand_id
1 'polypeptide(L)'
;DIPKMILENNLYGLDIDDRAAQLSGFALMMMARDDDKRIFTRNVRLNVLSLQESNHIDLPTLWKALNLSGSWQSGPSQGLFSDDDQDLSSFNADNRYQLLKRTLARFTQAKTFGSLIDVPSDEHEHLKELLNTLVELQESGDSMQKPAAKQLIEIVHQALVLSIRYDAVIANPPYMGNKSMNSQLKKLAKDD
;
A
#
# COMPACT_ATOMS: atom_id res chain seq x y z
N ASP A 1 -19.20 -20.06 -3.64
CA ASP A 1 -17.85 -20.54 -3.32
C ASP A 1 -17.39 -19.93 -1.99
N ILE A 2 -17.77 -20.61 -0.88
CA ILE A 2 -17.58 -20.10 0.49
C ILE A 2 -16.08 -19.90 0.82
N PRO A 3 -15.17 -20.87 0.62
CA PRO A 3 -13.77 -20.68 0.96
C PRO A 3 -13.13 -19.47 0.25
N LYS A 4 -13.41 -19.29 -1.03
CA LYS A 4 -12.93 -18.12 -1.78
C LYS A 4 -13.43 -16.80 -1.19
N MET A 5 -14.74 -16.73 -0.88
CA MET A 5 -15.33 -15.51 -0.27
C MET A 5 -14.67 -15.16 1.07
N ILE A 6 -14.40 -16.16 1.91
CA ILE A 6 -13.76 -15.97 3.21
C ILE A 6 -12.34 -15.43 3.01
N LEU A 7 -11.56 -16.04 2.12
CA LEU A 7 -10.18 -15.63 1.86
C LEU A 7 -10.06 -14.22 1.28
N GLU A 8 -11.01 -13.81 0.44
CA GLU A 8 -10.97 -12.52 -0.24
C GLU A 8 -11.61 -11.37 0.56
N ASN A 9 -12.53 -11.65 1.48
CA ASN A 9 -13.30 -10.58 2.14
C ASN A 9 -13.22 -10.57 3.67
N ASN A 10 -12.81 -11.67 4.30
CA ASN A 10 -12.87 -11.78 5.76
C ASN A 10 -11.51 -11.97 6.42
N LEU A 11 -10.52 -12.49 5.71
CA LEU A 11 -9.20 -12.76 6.26
C LEU A 11 -8.16 -11.80 5.70
N TYR A 12 -7.48 -11.11 6.60
CA TYR A 12 -6.40 -10.18 6.31
C TYR A 12 -5.18 -10.57 7.14
N GLY A 13 -4.00 -10.47 6.56
CA GLY A 13 -2.74 -10.75 7.22
C GLY A 13 -1.70 -9.70 6.89
N LEU A 14 -0.98 -9.23 7.90
CA LEU A 14 0.14 -8.31 7.75
C LEU A 14 1.35 -8.86 8.49
N ASP A 15 2.48 -8.90 7.83
CA ASP A 15 3.76 -9.24 8.44
C ASP A 15 4.84 -8.25 7.97
N ILE A 16 5.90 -8.10 8.73
CA ILE A 16 7.08 -7.32 8.33
C ILE A 16 8.07 -8.15 7.51
N ASP A 17 7.97 -9.48 7.58
CA ASP A 17 8.83 -10.42 6.85
C ASP A 17 8.11 -10.95 5.60
N ASP A 18 8.75 -10.79 4.43
CA ASP A 18 8.19 -11.19 3.15
C ASP A 18 7.97 -12.72 3.05
N ARG A 19 8.86 -13.50 3.67
CA ARG A 19 8.77 -14.97 3.67
C ARG A 19 7.64 -15.45 4.58
N ALA A 20 7.47 -14.80 5.74
CA ALA A 20 6.38 -15.11 6.65
C ALA A 20 5.02 -14.84 6.00
N ALA A 21 4.86 -13.70 5.32
CA ALA A 21 3.65 -13.38 4.58
C ALA A 21 3.36 -14.40 3.47
N GLN A 22 4.37 -14.76 2.66
CA GLN A 22 4.22 -15.77 1.60
C GLN A 22 3.84 -17.14 2.16
N LEU A 23 4.50 -17.59 3.24
CA LEU A 23 4.21 -18.86 3.88
C LEU A 23 2.80 -18.89 4.49
N SER A 24 2.37 -17.79 5.09
CA SER A 24 1.01 -17.64 5.63
C SER A 24 -0.05 -17.72 4.53
N GLY A 25 0.18 -17.03 3.41
CA GLY A 25 -0.70 -17.13 2.24
C GLY A 25 -0.79 -18.56 1.69
N PHE A 26 0.34 -19.26 1.59
CA PHE A 26 0.36 -20.65 1.17
C PHE A 26 -0.39 -21.55 2.15
N ALA A 27 -0.20 -21.38 3.46
CA ALA A 27 -0.89 -22.16 4.50
C ALA A 27 -2.42 -21.96 4.42
N LEU A 28 -2.89 -20.71 4.26
CA LEU A 28 -4.31 -20.42 4.08
C LEU A 28 -4.90 -21.11 2.86
N MET A 29 -4.19 -21.09 1.73
CA MET A 29 -4.64 -21.78 0.52
C MET A 29 -4.68 -23.31 0.70
N MET A 30 -3.73 -23.90 1.44
CA MET A 30 -3.74 -25.31 1.75
C MET A 30 -4.91 -25.69 2.67
N MET A 31 -5.22 -24.88 3.67
CA MET A 31 -6.39 -25.07 4.54
C MET A 31 -7.70 -24.99 3.75
N ALA A 32 -7.84 -23.98 2.90
CA ALA A 32 -9.03 -23.81 2.06
C ALA A 32 -9.22 -24.97 1.06
N ARG A 33 -8.15 -25.64 0.67
CA ARG A 33 -8.20 -26.80 -0.22
C ARG A 33 -8.90 -28.01 0.40
N ASP A 34 -8.92 -28.12 1.70
CA ASP A 34 -9.62 -29.21 2.37
C ASP A 34 -11.14 -29.12 2.13
N ASP A 35 -11.68 -27.92 2.07
CA ASP A 35 -13.08 -27.64 1.81
C ASP A 35 -13.40 -27.49 0.30
N ASP A 36 -12.47 -26.94 -0.48
CA ASP A 36 -12.61 -26.79 -1.93
C ASP A 36 -11.37 -27.30 -2.67
N LYS A 37 -11.45 -28.53 -3.17
CA LYS A 37 -10.36 -29.18 -3.94
C LYS A 37 -9.89 -28.41 -5.17
N ARG A 38 -10.70 -27.46 -5.66
CA ARG A 38 -10.41 -26.65 -6.86
C ARG A 38 -9.94 -25.23 -6.52
N ILE A 39 -9.70 -24.90 -5.26
CA ILE A 39 -9.39 -23.55 -4.81
C ILE A 39 -8.21 -22.91 -5.59
N PHE A 40 -7.17 -23.70 -5.91
CA PHE A 40 -6.02 -23.23 -6.69
C PHE A 40 -6.34 -22.81 -8.14
N THR A 41 -7.45 -23.28 -8.69
CA THR A 41 -7.88 -22.91 -10.06
C THR A 41 -8.85 -21.73 -10.09
N ARG A 42 -9.23 -21.20 -8.91
CA ARG A 42 -10.25 -20.16 -8.80
C ARG A 42 -9.71 -18.73 -8.80
N ASN A 43 -8.42 -18.56 -9.05
CA ASN A 43 -7.77 -17.23 -9.04
C ASN A 43 -8.10 -16.42 -7.77
N VAL A 44 -7.86 -17.03 -6.59
CA VAL A 44 -8.11 -16.39 -5.29
C VAL A 44 -7.09 -15.28 -5.04
N ARG A 45 -7.57 -14.10 -4.63
CA ARG A 45 -6.73 -12.99 -4.19
C ARG A 45 -6.70 -12.94 -2.68
N LEU A 46 -5.55 -13.26 -2.10
CA LEU A 46 -5.36 -13.18 -0.65
C LEU A 46 -5.06 -11.75 -0.21
N ASN A 47 -5.62 -11.35 0.93
CA ASN A 47 -5.27 -10.10 1.60
C ASN A 47 -4.14 -10.30 2.61
N VAL A 48 -3.14 -11.10 2.26
CA VAL A 48 -1.95 -11.34 3.07
C VAL A 48 -0.78 -10.59 2.46
N LEU A 49 -0.27 -9.60 3.18
CA LEU A 49 0.72 -8.65 2.71
C LEU A 49 1.95 -8.66 3.60
N SER A 50 3.12 -8.47 3.00
CA SER A 50 4.31 -8.04 3.72
C SER A 50 4.44 -6.53 3.63
N LEU A 51 4.65 -5.86 4.75
CA LEU A 51 4.81 -4.41 4.78
C LEU A 51 6.10 -3.99 4.10
N GLN A 52 5.99 -3.08 3.13
CA GLN A 52 7.12 -2.53 2.37
C GLN A 52 7.39 -1.08 2.76
N GLU A 53 8.66 -0.70 2.74
CA GLU A 53 9.07 0.68 3.00
C GLU A 53 9.01 1.54 1.73
N SER A 54 8.67 2.81 1.92
CA SER A 54 8.49 3.79 0.84
C SER A 54 9.73 4.64 0.56
N ASN A 55 10.87 4.40 1.24
CA ASN A 55 12.06 5.24 1.14
C ASN A 55 12.65 5.39 -0.27
N HIS A 56 12.39 4.42 -1.13
CA HIS A 56 12.88 4.40 -2.51
C HIS A 56 11.93 5.09 -3.51
N ILE A 57 10.79 5.59 -3.03
CA ILE A 57 9.73 6.16 -3.89
C ILE A 57 9.94 7.66 -4.03
N ASP A 58 10.20 8.11 -5.25
CA ASP A 58 10.20 9.52 -5.63
C ASP A 58 8.81 9.93 -6.12
N LEU A 59 7.98 10.41 -5.18
CA LEU A 59 6.59 10.75 -5.48
C LEU A 59 6.43 11.82 -6.57
N PRO A 60 7.20 12.93 -6.59
CA PRO A 60 7.06 13.94 -7.66
C PRO A 60 7.25 13.35 -9.05
N THR A 61 8.27 12.53 -9.26
CA THR A 61 8.53 11.87 -10.54
C THR A 61 7.43 10.88 -10.91
N LEU A 62 6.97 10.05 -9.97
CA LEU A 62 5.89 9.10 -10.24
C LEU A 62 4.56 9.81 -10.50
N TRP A 63 4.27 10.89 -9.78
CA TRP A 63 3.05 11.67 -9.99
C TRP A 63 2.99 12.30 -11.39
N LYS A 64 4.11 12.84 -11.87
CA LYS A 64 4.24 13.31 -13.25
C LYS A 64 3.95 12.17 -14.24
N ALA A 65 4.54 11.01 -14.02
CA ALA A 65 4.35 9.84 -14.88
C ALA A 65 2.90 9.32 -14.89
N LEU A 66 2.18 9.40 -13.77
CA LEU A 66 0.77 8.99 -13.69
C LEU A 66 -0.18 9.88 -14.50
N ASN A 67 0.16 11.18 -14.63
CA ASN A 67 -0.63 12.19 -15.38
C ASN A 67 -2.13 12.20 -15.03
N LEU A 68 -2.48 12.08 -13.76
CA LEU A 68 -3.86 11.96 -13.30
C LEU A 68 -4.69 13.22 -13.55
N SER A 69 -4.07 14.38 -13.66
CA SER A 69 -4.75 15.65 -13.94
C SER A 69 -5.03 15.88 -15.43
N GLY A 70 -4.51 15.01 -16.32
CA GLY A 70 -4.68 15.16 -17.78
C GLY A 70 -4.02 16.42 -18.38
N SER A 71 -3.30 17.20 -17.57
CA SER A 71 -2.75 18.50 -17.97
C SER A 71 -1.61 18.41 -19.00
N TRP A 72 -1.02 17.23 -19.17
CA TRP A 72 0.11 17.00 -20.09
C TRP A 72 -0.30 16.67 -21.53
N GLN A 73 -1.58 16.42 -21.80
CA GLN A 73 -2.06 16.07 -23.16
C GLN A 73 -2.45 17.28 -24.01
N SER A 74 -2.45 18.47 -23.48
CA SER A 74 -2.94 19.66 -24.19
C SER A 74 -1.87 20.73 -24.28
N GLY A 75 -0.94 20.63 -25.24
CA GLY A 75 -0.14 21.76 -25.60
C GLY A 75 1.06 21.43 -26.47
N PRO A 76 1.32 22.24 -27.52
CA PRO A 76 2.57 22.15 -28.26
C PRO A 76 3.72 22.55 -27.35
N SER A 77 4.82 21.80 -27.42
CA SER A 77 6.16 22.08 -26.89
C SER A 77 6.30 23.44 -26.20
N GLN A 78 6.00 23.54 -24.93
CA GLN A 78 6.47 24.66 -24.13
C GLN A 78 7.89 24.35 -23.66
N GLY A 79 8.71 25.38 -23.83
CA GLY A 79 10.13 25.39 -23.88
C GLY A 79 10.89 24.63 -22.78
N LEU A 80 12.09 24.29 -23.13
CA LEU A 80 13.15 23.60 -22.40
C LEU A 80 13.55 24.26 -21.04
N PHE A 81 12.80 25.25 -20.55
CA PHE A 81 13.09 26.07 -19.37
C PHE A 81 11.81 26.45 -18.59
N SER A 82 10.91 25.48 -18.29
CA SER A 82 9.87 25.74 -17.32
C SER A 82 10.40 25.38 -15.92
N ASP A 83 10.42 26.40 -15.04
CA ASP A 83 10.84 26.26 -13.64
C ASP A 83 10.13 25.09 -12.96
N ASP A 84 10.90 24.17 -12.40
CA ASP A 84 10.42 23.01 -11.62
C ASP A 84 9.51 23.42 -10.42
N ASP A 85 9.60 24.67 -9.94
CA ASP A 85 8.85 25.19 -8.81
C ASP A 85 7.35 25.44 -9.11
N GLN A 86 6.95 25.73 -10.35
CA GLN A 86 5.54 25.93 -10.70
C GLN A 86 4.74 24.62 -10.75
N ASP A 87 5.40 23.53 -11.11
CA ASP A 87 4.79 22.21 -11.16
C ASP A 87 4.43 21.65 -9.76
N LEU A 88 5.29 21.91 -8.76
CA LEU A 88 5.07 21.44 -7.39
C LEU A 88 3.88 22.15 -6.70
N SER A 89 3.58 23.40 -7.06
CA SER A 89 2.44 24.12 -6.50
C SER A 89 1.10 23.55 -6.97
N SER A 90 1.01 23.12 -8.23
CA SER A 90 -0.19 22.48 -8.78
C SER A 90 -0.43 21.08 -8.18
N PHE A 91 0.63 20.32 -7.94
CA PHE A 91 0.52 18.99 -7.29
C PHE A 91 0.04 19.11 -5.84
N ASN A 92 0.54 20.10 -5.11
CA ASN A 92 0.12 20.33 -3.72
C ASN A 92 -1.37 20.68 -3.56
N ALA A 93 -2.03 21.15 -4.62
CA ALA A 93 -3.47 21.41 -4.62
C ALA A 93 -4.30 20.14 -4.90
N ASP A 94 -3.72 19.07 -5.43
CA ASP A 94 -4.45 17.81 -5.67
C ASP A 94 -4.52 16.98 -4.39
N ASN A 95 -5.74 16.71 -3.93
CA ASN A 95 -6.00 15.93 -2.72
C ASN A 95 -5.42 14.52 -2.78
N ARG A 96 -5.36 13.91 -3.97
CA ARG A 96 -4.79 12.57 -4.19
C ARG A 96 -3.27 12.60 -4.03
N TYR A 97 -2.60 13.65 -4.50
CA TYR A 97 -1.17 13.85 -4.27
C TYR A 97 -0.87 14.00 -2.78
N GLN A 98 -1.66 14.80 -2.07
CA GLN A 98 -1.50 14.98 -0.63
C GLN A 98 -1.75 13.68 0.15
N LEU A 99 -2.74 12.90 -0.26
CA LEU A 99 -3.01 11.57 0.31
C LEU A 99 -1.81 10.64 0.11
N LEU A 100 -1.28 10.54 -1.11
CA LEU A 100 -0.08 9.75 -1.40
C LEU A 100 1.14 10.21 -0.58
N LYS A 101 1.36 11.52 -0.51
CA LYS A 101 2.49 12.10 0.24
C LYS A 101 2.42 11.71 1.72
N ARG A 102 1.25 11.83 2.35
CA ARG A 102 1.05 11.41 3.75
C ARG A 102 1.20 9.90 3.91
N THR A 103 0.63 9.14 3.00
CA THR A 103 0.74 7.68 3.01
C THR A 103 2.19 7.24 2.92
N LEU A 104 2.95 7.72 1.95
CA LEU A 104 4.38 7.40 1.83
C LEU A 104 5.16 7.79 3.10
N ALA A 105 4.89 8.94 3.69
CA ALA A 105 5.56 9.37 4.92
C ALA A 105 5.35 8.39 6.10
N ARG A 106 4.16 7.78 6.21
CA ARG A 106 3.85 6.76 7.24
C ARG A 106 4.65 5.46 7.05
N PHE A 107 4.94 5.09 5.80
CA PHE A 107 5.58 3.81 5.48
C PHE A 107 7.10 3.88 5.32
N THR A 108 7.75 5.00 5.65
CA THR A 108 9.21 5.14 5.56
C THR A 108 9.98 4.12 6.42
N GLN A 109 9.36 3.63 7.49
CA GLN A 109 9.94 2.66 8.42
C GLN A 109 8.97 1.50 8.69
N ALA A 110 8.29 1.04 7.67
CA ALA A 110 7.24 0.03 7.78
C ALA A 110 7.73 -1.29 8.37
N LYS A 111 8.94 -1.71 8.03
CA LYS A 111 9.58 -2.92 8.58
C LYS A 111 9.93 -2.79 10.08
N THR A 112 10.01 -1.56 10.61
CA THR A 112 10.28 -1.29 12.02
C THR A 112 9.00 -1.21 12.84
N PHE A 113 8.01 -0.45 12.36
CA PHE A 113 6.80 -0.17 13.13
C PHE A 113 5.69 -1.20 12.89
N GLY A 114 5.69 -1.84 11.74
CA GLY A 114 4.70 -2.89 11.46
C GLY A 114 3.26 -2.39 11.60
N SER A 115 2.45 -3.12 12.35
CA SER A 115 1.05 -2.80 12.62
C SER A 115 0.82 -1.60 13.55
N LEU A 116 1.89 -0.99 14.08
CA LEU A 116 1.82 0.26 14.85
C LEU A 116 1.68 1.50 13.95
N ILE A 117 1.79 1.33 12.63
CA ILE A 117 1.51 2.41 11.68
C ILE A 117 0.02 2.74 11.73
N ASP A 118 -0.29 3.96 12.15
CA ASP A 118 -1.67 4.45 12.18
C ASP A 118 -2.08 5.04 10.82
N VAL A 119 -3.14 4.47 10.25
CA VAL A 119 -3.80 4.99 9.04
C VAL A 119 -5.24 5.32 9.41
N PRO A 120 -5.62 6.62 9.39
CA PRO A 120 -6.96 7.05 9.77
C PRO A 120 -8.05 6.38 8.94
N SER A 121 -9.11 5.93 9.61
CA SER A 121 -10.21 5.21 8.94
C SER A 121 -11.05 6.11 8.02
N ASP A 122 -11.02 7.42 8.19
CA ASP A 122 -11.64 8.40 7.29
C ASP A 122 -10.91 8.53 5.94
N GLU A 123 -9.66 8.11 5.86
CA GLU A 123 -8.92 8.02 4.60
C GLU A 123 -9.28 6.76 3.78
N HIS A 124 -10.03 5.79 4.34
CA HIS A 124 -10.30 4.48 3.73
C HIS A 124 -10.89 4.57 2.31
N GLU A 125 -11.99 5.31 2.15
CA GLU A 125 -12.64 5.41 0.83
C GLU A 125 -11.77 6.12 -0.19
N HIS A 126 -11.04 7.16 0.21
CA HIS A 126 -10.10 7.85 -0.68
C HIS A 126 -8.91 6.95 -1.10
N LEU A 127 -8.39 6.13 -0.18
CA LEU A 127 -7.34 5.15 -0.50
C LEU A 127 -7.85 4.07 -1.45
N LYS A 128 -9.10 3.64 -1.29
CA LYS A 128 -9.75 2.65 -2.16
C LYS A 128 -9.97 3.18 -3.57
N GLU A 129 -10.48 4.40 -3.71
CA GLU A 129 -10.63 5.07 -5.00
C GLU A 129 -9.28 5.24 -5.71
N LEU A 130 -8.28 5.69 -4.95
CA LEU A 130 -6.93 5.84 -5.46
C LEU A 130 -6.33 4.51 -5.92
N LEU A 131 -6.49 3.44 -5.13
CA LEU A 131 -6.02 2.10 -5.48
C LEU A 131 -6.67 1.60 -6.77
N ASN A 132 -7.98 1.77 -6.92
CA ASN A 132 -8.70 1.39 -8.13
C ASN A 132 -8.15 2.14 -9.35
N THR A 133 -7.95 3.45 -9.23
CA THR A 133 -7.33 4.27 -10.30
C THR A 133 -5.94 3.77 -10.68
N LEU A 134 -5.10 3.44 -9.69
CA LEU A 134 -3.76 2.92 -9.95
C LEU A 134 -3.78 1.53 -10.60
N VAL A 135 -4.72 0.65 -10.21
CA VAL A 135 -4.89 -0.67 -10.83
C VAL A 135 -5.33 -0.51 -12.30
N GLU A 136 -6.28 0.37 -12.60
CA GLU A 136 -6.69 0.67 -13.96
C GLU A 136 -5.52 1.19 -14.81
N LEU A 137 -4.70 2.08 -14.27
CA LEU A 137 -3.52 2.60 -14.96
C LEU A 137 -2.43 1.53 -15.15
N GLN A 138 -2.30 0.59 -14.22
CA GLN A 138 -1.37 -0.54 -14.40
C GLN A 138 -1.81 -1.45 -15.55
N GLU A 139 -3.11 -1.65 -15.75
CA GLU A 139 -3.66 -2.52 -16.79
C GLU A 139 -3.73 -1.81 -18.17
N SER A 140 -4.30 -0.61 -18.20
CA SER A 140 -4.68 0.10 -19.43
C SER A 140 -3.85 1.37 -19.72
N GLY A 141 -3.03 1.84 -18.78
CA GLY A 141 -2.22 3.04 -18.93
C GLY A 141 -1.13 2.92 -20.01
N ASP A 142 -0.47 4.03 -20.27
CA ASP A 142 0.66 4.10 -21.20
C ASP A 142 1.97 3.53 -20.62
N SER A 143 3.05 3.62 -21.39
CA SER A 143 4.37 3.08 -21.02
C SER A 143 4.99 3.72 -19.78
N MET A 144 4.58 4.95 -19.43
CA MET A 144 5.06 5.69 -18.25
C MET A 144 4.14 5.44 -17.04
N GLN A 145 2.84 5.38 -17.26
CA GLN A 145 1.83 5.20 -16.23
C GLN A 145 1.90 3.82 -15.58
N LYS A 146 2.04 2.75 -16.37
CA LYS A 146 2.08 1.36 -15.87
C LYS A 146 3.14 1.12 -14.80
N PRO A 147 4.44 1.46 -15.02
CA PRO A 147 5.46 1.24 -14.03
C PRO A 147 5.31 2.16 -12.81
N ALA A 148 4.82 3.39 -13.00
CA ALA A 148 4.56 4.33 -11.90
C ALA A 148 3.42 3.84 -11.01
N ALA A 149 2.31 3.41 -11.59
CA ALA A 149 1.18 2.83 -10.87
C ALA A 149 1.59 1.58 -10.08
N LYS A 150 2.35 0.67 -10.71
CA LYS A 150 2.84 -0.55 -10.06
C LYS A 150 3.62 -0.30 -8.77
N GLN A 151 4.47 0.75 -8.74
CA GLN A 151 5.25 1.08 -7.54
C GLN A 151 4.39 1.61 -6.39
N LEU A 152 3.30 2.32 -6.71
CA LEU A 152 2.44 2.92 -5.69
C LEU A 152 1.35 1.99 -5.19
N ILE A 153 0.88 1.04 -6.01
CA ILE A 153 -0.19 0.09 -5.65
C ILE A 153 0.13 -0.63 -4.36
N GLU A 154 1.35 -1.12 -4.19
CA GLU A 154 1.74 -1.91 -3.03
C GLU A 154 1.62 -1.09 -1.73
N ILE A 155 2.11 0.15 -1.73
CA ILE A 155 2.04 1.02 -0.54
C ILE A 155 0.60 1.48 -0.26
N VAL A 156 -0.16 1.83 -1.29
CA VAL A 156 -1.56 2.23 -1.12
C VAL A 156 -2.41 1.06 -0.62
N HIS A 157 -2.16 -0.15 -1.10
CA HIS A 157 -2.86 -1.35 -0.65
C HIS A 157 -2.57 -1.65 0.83
N GLN A 158 -1.32 -1.53 1.28
CA GLN A 158 -0.96 -1.67 2.71
C GLN A 158 -1.70 -0.64 3.57
N ALA A 159 -1.72 0.63 3.13
CA ALA A 159 -2.44 1.69 3.83
C ALA A 159 -3.95 1.41 3.89
N LEU A 160 -4.53 0.93 2.80
CA LEU A 160 -5.94 0.56 2.75
C LEU A 160 -6.26 -0.56 3.76
N VAL A 161 -5.43 -1.60 3.83
CA VAL A 161 -5.62 -2.70 4.79
C VAL A 161 -5.49 -2.21 6.24
N LEU A 162 -4.55 -1.32 6.54
CA LEU A 162 -4.39 -0.74 7.88
C LEU A 162 -5.50 0.25 8.27
N SER A 163 -6.21 0.84 7.30
CA SER A 163 -7.35 1.73 7.57
C SER A 163 -8.67 1.01 7.90
N ILE A 164 -8.72 -0.33 7.69
CA ILE A 164 -9.90 -1.15 7.99
C ILE A 164 -10.02 -1.34 9.50
N ARG A 165 -11.26 -1.27 10.01
CA ARG A 165 -11.59 -1.71 11.37
C ARG A 165 -12.04 -3.16 11.32
N TYR A 166 -11.31 -4.02 12.01
CA TYR A 166 -11.57 -5.44 12.07
C TYR A 166 -12.41 -5.81 13.28
N ASP A 167 -13.30 -6.78 13.14
CA ASP A 167 -14.10 -7.33 14.26
C ASP A 167 -13.23 -8.13 15.24
N ALA A 168 -12.16 -8.75 14.74
CA ALA A 168 -11.19 -9.48 15.55
C ALA A 168 -9.77 -9.29 15.01
N VAL A 169 -8.82 -9.08 15.92
CA VAL A 169 -7.39 -8.97 15.60
C VAL A 169 -6.62 -9.99 16.42
N ILE A 170 -5.82 -10.80 15.74
CA ILE A 170 -4.90 -11.76 16.37
C ILE A 170 -3.48 -11.28 16.08
N ALA A 171 -2.72 -10.97 17.11
CA ALA A 171 -1.36 -10.49 16.99
C ALA A 171 -0.37 -11.45 17.66
N ASN A 172 0.79 -11.60 17.03
CA ASN A 172 1.95 -12.26 17.62
C ASN A 172 3.09 -11.24 17.75
N PRO A 173 3.05 -10.39 18.78
CA PRO A 173 4.08 -9.36 18.95
C PRO A 173 5.44 -10.01 19.24
N PRO A 174 6.54 -9.40 18.78
CA PRO A 174 7.88 -9.92 19.05
C PRO A 174 8.13 -9.91 20.56
N TYR A 175 8.54 -11.06 21.11
CA TYR A 175 8.94 -11.19 22.51
C TYR A 175 10.33 -10.56 22.77
N MET A 176 10.47 -9.29 22.46
CA MET A 176 11.73 -8.56 22.63
C MET A 176 11.68 -7.72 23.90
N GLY A 177 12.52 -8.08 24.87
CA GLY A 177 12.76 -7.18 26.00
C GLY A 177 13.40 -5.86 25.53
N ASN A 178 13.29 -4.79 26.35
CA ASN A 178 13.80 -3.45 26.06
C ASN A 178 15.26 -3.40 25.56
N LYS A 179 16.07 -4.41 25.88
CA LYS A 179 17.47 -4.49 25.42
C LYS A 179 17.61 -4.77 23.93
N SER A 180 16.65 -5.49 23.34
CA SER A 180 16.67 -5.92 21.94
C SER A 180 15.88 -5.00 21.00
N MET A 181 15.14 -4.03 21.52
CA MET A 181 14.44 -3.04 20.73
C MET A 181 15.42 -2.03 20.11
N ASN A 182 15.16 -1.61 18.87
CA ASN A 182 15.89 -0.50 18.27
C ASN A 182 15.55 0.83 18.97
N SER A 183 16.34 1.88 18.69
CA SER A 183 16.19 3.19 19.35
C SER A 183 14.82 3.85 19.11
N GLN A 184 14.21 3.59 17.94
CA GLN A 184 12.93 4.17 17.52
C GLN A 184 11.76 3.52 18.25
N LEU A 185 11.73 2.18 18.33
CA LEU A 185 10.72 1.45 19.12
C LEU A 185 10.85 1.77 20.63
N LYS A 186 12.09 1.96 21.13
CA LYS A 186 12.29 2.39 22.52
C LYS A 186 11.74 3.79 22.80
N LYS A 187 11.80 4.69 21.80
CA LYS A 187 11.24 6.03 21.93
C LYS A 187 9.71 5.95 21.95
N LEU A 188 9.10 5.23 21.00
CA LEU A 188 7.66 5.04 20.95
C LEU A 188 7.13 4.45 22.27
N ALA A 189 7.75 3.38 22.79
CA ALA A 189 7.34 2.73 24.03
C ALA A 189 7.56 3.57 25.32
N LYS A 190 8.16 4.76 25.22
CA LYS A 190 8.30 5.69 26.35
C LYS A 190 7.35 6.87 26.28
N ASP A 191 6.89 7.18 25.06
CA ASP A 191 6.02 8.32 24.79
C ASP A 191 4.52 7.94 24.97
N ASP A 192 4.20 6.63 25.11
CA ASP A 192 2.92 6.03 25.51
C ASP A 192 2.93 5.66 27.01
#